data_4e3e8fca162c2b00637102f8ad7a8a92
#
_entry.id   4e3e8fca162c2b00637102f8ad7a8a92
#
_cell.length_a   1.000
_cell.length_b   1.000
_cell.length_c   1.000
_cell.angle_alpha   90.00
_cell.angle_beta   90.00
_cell.angle_gamma   90.00
#
_symmetry.space_group_name_H-M   'P 1'
#
loop_
_entity.id
_entity.type
_entity.pdbx_description
1 polymer ?
#
loop_
_entity_poly.entity_id
_entity_poly.type
_entity_poly.pdbx_seq_one_letter_code
_entity_poly.pdbx_strand_id
1 'polypeptide(L)'
;MLAAEELNMIDSGEYVFINIELFSRMDQTSLKPWRVENDTDERNERARRAFQAMLIVTARVPTHEAYKAFSDEVKDLAVKNNYKEFGNETVSTFVTAFYDAVLLYALALNDTLTSGGSKENGLEITRKMWGRTFTGITGEVNIDENGDRISDYSLLDMDEKTNEFRFKH
;
A
#
# COMPACT_ATOMS: atom_id res chain seq x y z
N MET A 1 -14.86 -1.45 -16.46
CA MET A 1 -14.88 -2.87 -16.91
C MET A 1 -16.11 -3.20 -17.75
N LEU A 2 -17.35 -2.82 -17.37
CA LEU A 2 -18.57 -3.10 -18.19
C LEU A 2 -18.48 -2.58 -19.64
N ALA A 3 -17.98 -1.36 -19.83
CA ALA A 3 -17.77 -0.83 -21.19
C ALA A 3 -16.76 -1.66 -22.02
N ALA A 4 -15.74 -2.22 -21.38
CA ALA A 4 -14.80 -3.12 -22.06
C ALA A 4 -15.46 -4.46 -22.44
N GLU A 5 -16.37 -4.96 -21.61
CA GLU A 5 -17.16 -6.15 -21.93
C GLU A 5 -18.09 -5.90 -23.11
N GLU A 6 -18.79 -4.77 -23.15
CA GLU A 6 -19.64 -4.36 -24.28
C GLU A 6 -18.86 -4.23 -25.61
N LEU A 7 -17.58 -3.89 -25.55
CA LEU A 7 -16.68 -3.81 -26.71
C LEU A 7 -15.99 -5.13 -27.04
N ASN A 8 -16.37 -6.24 -26.41
CA ASN A 8 -15.76 -7.57 -26.55
C ASN A 8 -14.24 -7.61 -26.27
N MET A 9 -13.76 -6.73 -25.39
CA MET A 9 -12.34 -6.67 -25.05
C MET A 9 -11.94 -7.70 -23.96
N ILE A 10 -12.91 -8.25 -23.23
CA ILE A 10 -12.65 -9.13 -22.09
C ILE A 10 -12.29 -10.54 -22.55
N ASP A 11 -13.08 -11.12 -23.46
CA ASP A 11 -12.98 -12.52 -23.87
C ASP A 11 -12.04 -12.74 -25.07
N SER A 12 -11.54 -11.66 -25.66
CA SER A 12 -10.68 -11.74 -26.86
C SER A 12 -9.28 -12.30 -26.57
N GLY A 13 -8.81 -12.21 -25.32
CA GLY A 13 -7.43 -12.53 -24.93
C GLY A 13 -6.37 -11.53 -25.41
N GLU A 14 -6.78 -10.46 -26.08
CA GLU A 14 -5.87 -9.43 -26.62
C GLU A 14 -5.58 -8.31 -25.62
N TYR A 15 -6.39 -8.17 -24.57
CA TYR A 15 -6.32 -7.07 -23.61
C TYR A 15 -6.14 -7.58 -22.18
N VAL A 16 -5.26 -6.93 -21.44
CA VAL A 16 -5.10 -7.07 -19.99
C VAL A 16 -5.33 -5.71 -19.37
N PHE A 17 -6.19 -5.63 -18.38
CA PHE A 17 -6.48 -4.40 -17.67
C PHE A 17 -5.68 -4.35 -16.39
N ILE A 18 -4.95 -3.27 -16.17
CA ILE A 18 -4.16 -3.06 -14.96
C ILE A 18 -4.71 -1.82 -14.25
N ASN A 19 -5.19 -2.02 -13.03
CA ASN A 19 -5.55 -0.93 -12.12
C ASN A 19 -4.43 -0.70 -11.11
N ILE A 20 -4.11 0.56 -10.83
CA ILE A 20 -3.11 0.92 -9.82
C ILE A 20 -3.87 1.53 -8.64
N GLU A 21 -3.84 0.83 -7.51
CA GLU A 21 -4.51 1.23 -6.28
C GLU A 21 -3.58 1.07 -5.08
N LEU A 22 -2.70 2.05 -4.88
CA LEU A 22 -1.60 1.98 -3.91
C LEU A 22 -2.07 2.04 -2.44
N PHE A 23 -3.30 2.49 -2.19
CA PHE A 23 -3.82 2.78 -0.85
C PHE A 23 -5.12 2.05 -0.54
N SER A 24 -5.40 0.95 -1.25
CA SER A 24 -6.61 0.19 -1.00
C SER A 24 -6.60 -0.36 0.43
N ARG A 25 -7.71 -0.17 1.11
CA ARG A 25 -7.99 -0.91 2.34
C ARG A 25 -8.40 -2.30 1.91
N MET A 26 -7.73 -3.33 2.42
CA MET A 26 -8.11 -4.73 2.20
C MET A 26 -9.36 -5.06 3.05
N ASP A 27 -10.42 -4.26 2.93
CA ASP A 27 -11.71 -4.58 3.49
C ASP A 27 -12.53 -5.47 2.54
N GLN A 28 -13.66 -5.98 3.00
CA GLN A 28 -14.50 -6.87 2.19
C GLN A 28 -15.01 -6.20 0.90
N THR A 29 -15.14 -4.87 0.90
CA THR A 29 -15.59 -4.10 -0.26
C THR A 29 -14.50 -4.03 -1.32
N SER A 30 -13.23 -3.87 -0.93
CA SER A 30 -12.09 -3.84 -1.85
C SER A 30 -11.73 -5.20 -2.42
N LEU A 31 -12.10 -6.30 -1.74
CA LEU A 31 -11.91 -7.66 -2.27
C LEU A 31 -12.85 -7.99 -3.42
N LYS A 32 -14.01 -7.32 -3.51
CA LYS A 32 -15.02 -7.51 -4.56
C LYS A 32 -15.39 -6.17 -5.22
N PRO A 33 -14.44 -5.49 -5.88
CA PRO A 33 -14.70 -4.17 -6.48
C PRO A 33 -15.71 -4.19 -7.63
N TRP A 34 -16.05 -5.38 -8.11
CA TRP A 34 -17.07 -5.61 -9.12
C TRP A 34 -18.50 -5.56 -8.57
N ARG A 35 -18.69 -5.67 -7.24
CA ARG A 35 -20.02 -5.72 -6.62
C ARG A 35 -20.45 -4.34 -6.13
N VAL A 36 -21.60 -3.91 -6.62
CA VAL A 36 -22.29 -2.70 -6.18
C VAL A 36 -23.57 -3.09 -5.46
N GLU A 37 -23.75 -2.70 -4.19
CA GLU A 37 -24.84 -3.15 -3.32
C GLU A 37 -26.23 -2.78 -3.84
N ASN A 38 -26.37 -1.66 -4.50
CA ASN A 38 -27.67 -1.15 -5.01
C ASN A 38 -27.83 -1.35 -6.53
N ASP A 39 -27.02 -2.20 -7.13
CA ASP A 39 -27.16 -2.56 -8.55
C ASP A 39 -27.84 -3.91 -8.72
N THR A 40 -28.27 -4.26 -9.95
CA THR A 40 -28.93 -5.52 -10.26
C THR A 40 -27.94 -6.69 -10.19
N ASP A 41 -28.44 -7.88 -9.84
CA ASP A 41 -27.62 -9.09 -9.82
C ASP A 41 -27.04 -9.41 -11.20
N GLU A 42 -27.81 -9.16 -12.27
CA GLU A 42 -27.36 -9.36 -13.65
C GLU A 42 -26.14 -8.45 -13.97
N ARG A 43 -26.21 -7.19 -13.58
CA ARG A 43 -25.14 -6.24 -13.83
C ARG A 43 -23.90 -6.53 -12.98
N ASN A 44 -24.08 -6.92 -11.73
CA ASN A 44 -23.02 -7.37 -10.86
C ASN A 44 -22.32 -8.63 -11.41
N GLU A 45 -23.09 -9.58 -11.97
CA GLU A 45 -22.52 -10.78 -12.57
C GLU A 45 -21.74 -10.50 -13.88
N ARG A 46 -22.22 -9.58 -14.71
CA ARG A 46 -21.48 -9.08 -15.88
C ARG A 46 -20.18 -8.40 -15.44
N ALA A 47 -20.26 -7.54 -14.42
CA ALA A 47 -19.09 -6.88 -13.85
C ALA A 47 -18.09 -7.91 -13.31
N ARG A 48 -18.53 -8.91 -12.56
CA ARG A 48 -17.68 -9.98 -12.03
C ARG A 48 -16.88 -10.66 -13.15
N ARG A 49 -17.53 -11.05 -14.25
CA ARG A 49 -16.84 -11.65 -15.41
C ARG A 49 -15.83 -10.69 -16.04
N ALA A 50 -16.21 -9.43 -16.21
CA ALA A 50 -15.33 -8.43 -16.78
C ALA A 50 -14.08 -8.17 -15.90
N PHE A 51 -14.22 -8.23 -14.58
CA PHE A 51 -13.11 -8.04 -13.65
C PHE A 51 -12.11 -9.21 -13.61
N GLN A 52 -12.44 -10.39 -14.17
CA GLN A 52 -11.49 -11.51 -14.32
C GLN A 52 -10.31 -11.16 -15.24
N ALA A 53 -10.48 -10.19 -16.15
CA ALA A 53 -9.40 -9.71 -17.02
C ALA A 53 -8.58 -8.57 -16.40
N MET A 54 -8.80 -8.24 -15.11
CA MET A 54 -8.12 -7.14 -14.44
C MET A 54 -7.14 -7.62 -13.39
N LEU A 55 -5.96 -7.01 -13.39
CA LEU A 55 -4.96 -7.11 -12.34
C LEU A 55 -4.91 -5.80 -11.56
N ILE A 56 -4.70 -5.88 -10.25
CA ILE A 56 -4.56 -4.68 -9.40
C ILE A 56 -3.15 -4.64 -8.83
N VAL A 57 -2.44 -3.54 -9.09
CA VAL A 57 -1.14 -3.24 -8.45
C VAL A 57 -1.41 -2.42 -7.21
N THR A 58 -0.95 -2.89 -6.07
CA THR A 58 -1.09 -2.22 -4.77
C THR A 58 0.25 -2.15 -4.04
N ALA A 59 0.37 -1.27 -3.05
CA ALA A 59 1.52 -1.26 -2.18
C ALA A 59 1.56 -2.56 -1.34
N ARG A 60 2.75 -3.12 -1.17
CA ARG A 60 2.92 -4.29 -0.31
C ARG A 60 2.62 -3.94 1.13
N VAL A 61 1.72 -4.70 1.75
CA VAL A 61 1.41 -4.60 3.18
C VAL A 61 2.28 -5.60 3.94
N PRO A 62 3.08 -5.15 4.91
CA PRO A 62 3.87 -6.05 5.73
C PRO A 62 2.99 -6.96 6.59
N THR A 63 3.44 -8.21 6.78
CA THR A 63 2.68 -9.23 7.53
C THR A 63 3.36 -9.67 8.82
N HIS A 64 4.55 -9.13 9.13
CA HIS A 64 5.33 -9.51 10.31
C HIS A 64 4.74 -8.93 11.61
N GLU A 65 5.02 -9.59 12.73
CA GLU A 65 4.44 -9.27 14.04
C GLU A 65 4.75 -7.84 14.52
N ALA A 66 5.94 -7.32 14.26
CA ALA A 66 6.30 -5.96 14.65
C ALA A 66 5.40 -4.91 13.97
N TYR A 67 5.00 -5.13 12.71
CA TYR A 67 4.06 -4.25 12.02
C TYR A 67 2.66 -4.31 12.64
N LYS A 68 2.19 -5.48 13.01
CA LYS A 68 0.89 -5.64 13.69
C LYS A 68 0.90 -4.96 15.05
N ALA A 69 1.92 -5.20 15.87
CA ALA A 69 2.06 -4.57 17.17
C ALA A 69 2.10 -3.04 17.07
N PHE A 70 2.85 -2.49 16.11
CA PHE A 70 2.86 -1.06 15.81
C PHE A 70 1.47 -0.54 15.43
N SER A 71 0.77 -1.27 14.57
CA SER A 71 -0.59 -0.90 14.16
C SER A 71 -1.55 -0.82 15.34
N ASP A 72 -1.48 -1.77 16.26
CA ASP A 72 -2.34 -1.80 17.44
C ASP A 72 -1.99 -0.66 18.40
N GLU A 73 -0.70 -0.37 18.61
CA GLU A 73 -0.25 0.76 19.42
C GLU A 73 -0.73 2.11 18.86
N VAL A 74 -0.64 2.31 17.54
CA VAL A 74 -1.13 3.53 16.88
C VAL A 74 -2.63 3.71 17.07
N LYS A 75 -3.41 2.62 16.92
CA LYS A 75 -4.85 2.65 17.14
C LYS A 75 -5.20 2.99 18.59
N ASP A 76 -4.53 2.37 19.56
CA ASP A 76 -4.72 2.64 20.98
C ASP A 76 -4.40 4.10 21.33
N LEU A 77 -3.32 4.65 20.78
CA LEU A 77 -2.97 6.05 20.96
C LEU A 77 -4.00 6.98 20.33
N ALA A 78 -4.54 6.63 19.17
CA ALA A 78 -5.59 7.42 18.53
C ALA A 78 -6.87 7.46 19.38
N VAL A 79 -7.31 6.32 19.92
CA VAL A 79 -8.47 6.26 20.81
C VAL A 79 -8.24 7.08 22.09
N LYS A 80 -7.06 6.97 22.72
CA LYS A 80 -6.69 7.76 23.90
C LYS A 80 -6.71 9.27 23.65
N ASN A 81 -6.49 9.70 22.41
CA ASN A 81 -6.51 11.11 22.01
C ASN A 81 -7.85 11.54 21.38
N ASN A 82 -8.94 10.82 21.67
CA ASN A 82 -10.30 11.10 21.19
C ASN A 82 -10.46 11.10 19.66
N TYR A 83 -9.64 10.36 18.93
CA TYR A 83 -9.87 10.08 17.52
C TYR A 83 -10.86 8.92 17.37
N LYS A 84 -11.36 8.76 16.15
CA LYS A 84 -12.33 7.72 15.80
C LYS A 84 -11.77 6.32 16.08
N GLU A 85 -12.64 5.43 16.56
CA GLU A 85 -12.33 3.99 16.64
C GLU A 85 -11.96 3.42 15.26
N PHE A 86 -10.97 2.55 15.26
CA PHE A 86 -10.51 1.83 14.09
C PHE A 86 -11.06 0.41 14.10
N GLY A 87 -11.27 -0.18 12.93
CA GLY A 87 -11.63 -1.59 12.79
C GLY A 87 -10.47 -2.54 13.09
N ASN A 88 -10.66 -3.81 12.72
CA ASN A 88 -9.64 -4.86 12.92
C ASN A 88 -8.49 -4.79 11.90
N GLU A 89 -8.57 -3.91 10.91
CA GLU A 89 -7.55 -3.74 9.88
C GLU A 89 -6.27 -3.15 10.46
N THR A 90 -5.13 -3.45 9.86
CA THR A 90 -3.88 -2.76 10.18
C THR A 90 -3.92 -1.31 9.71
N VAL A 91 -3.12 -0.44 10.34
CA VAL A 91 -2.97 0.95 9.89
C VAL A 91 -2.48 1.01 8.45
N SER A 92 -2.85 2.07 7.74
CA SER A 92 -2.45 2.22 6.33
C SER A 92 -0.93 2.37 6.19
N THR A 93 -0.42 2.02 5.01
CA THR A 93 1.00 2.20 4.65
C THR A 93 1.45 3.66 4.70
N PHE A 94 0.53 4.62 4.63
CA PHE A 94 0.82 6.03 4.86
C PHE A 94 1.31 6.29 6.29
N VAL A 95 0.64 5.74 7.29
CA VAL A 95 1.02 5.94 8.70
C VAL A 95 2.44 5.40 8.93
N THR A 96 2.73 4.24 8.39
CA THR A 96 4.06 3.64 8.50
C THR A 96 5.12 4.39 7.71
N ALA A 97 4.75 4.97 6.56
CA ALA A 97 5.67 5.81 5.78
C ALA A 97 6.11 7.07 6.55
N PHE A 98 5.20 7.69 7.31
CA PHE A 98 5.55 8.79 8.20
C PHE A 98 6.49 8.36 9.32
N TYR A 99 6.26 7.20 9.93
CA TYR A 99 7.16 6.64 10.94
C TYR A 99 8.57 6.41 10.37
N ASP A 100 8.66 5.72 9.23
CA ASP A 100 9.93 5.43 8.56
C ASP A 100 10.64 6.72 8.13
N ALA A 101 9.91 7.76 7.71
CA ALA A 101 10.48 9.06 7.35
C ALA A 101 11.13 9.77 8.56
N VAL A 102 10.48 9.73 9.72
CA VAL A 102 11.07 10.28 10.96
C VAL A 102 12.32 9.50 11.36
N LEU A 103 12.29 8.18 11.24
CA LEU A 103 13.45 7.33 11.52
C LEU A 103 14.61 7.62 10.56
N LEU A 104 14.32 7.73 9.26
CA LEU A 104 15.31 8.12 8.24
C LEU A 104 15.97 9.46 8.57
N TYR A 105 15.16 10.45 8.95
CA TYR A 105 15.67 11.76 9.37
C TYR A 105 16.56 11.65 10.60
N ALA A 106 16.14 10.91 11.61
CA ALA A 106 16.92 10.73 12.84
C ALA A 106 18.28 10.07 12.58
N LEU A 107 18.31 9.05 11.73
CA LEU A 107 19.54 8.38 11.30
C LEU A 107 20.49 9.33 10.56
N ALA A 108 19.98 10.09 9.60
CA ALA A 108 20.74 11.04 8.82
C ALA A 108 21.27 12.22 9.68
N LEU A 109 20.46 12.70 10.62
CA LEU A 109 20.86 13.73 11.58
C LEU A 109 21.96 13.22 12.50
N ASN A 110 21.83 12.01 13.05
CA ASN A 110 22.85 11.39 13.88
C ASN A 110 24.20 11.30 13.15
N ASP A 111 24.20 10.84 11.90
CA ASP A 111 25.39 10.73 11.08
C ASP A 111 26.00 12.10 10.77
N THR A 112 25.17 13.13 10.56
CA THR A 112 25.62 14.50 10.34
C THR A 112 26.34 15.03 11.58
N LEU A 113 25.72 14.89 12.75
CA LEU A 113 26.30 15.37 14.01
C LEU A 113 27.59 14.60 14.38
N THR A 114 27.61 13.28 14.19
CA THR A 114 28.77 12.43 14.47
C THR A 114 29.95 12.79 13.54
N SER A 115 29.67 13.22 12.31
CA SER A 115 30.73 13.70 11.39
C SER A 115 31.14 15.16 11.59
N GLY A 116 30.65 15.82 12.64
CA GLY A 116 30.99 17.22 12.96
C GLY A 116 30.19 18.27 12.20
N GLY A 117 29.11 17.85 11.49
CA GLY A 117 28.18 18.75 10.82
C GLY A 117 27.18 19.41 11.77
N SER A 118 26.31 20.27 11.26
CA SER A 118 25.32 21.04 12.03
C SER A 118 23.91 20.55 11.78
N LYS A 119 23.10 20.48 12.84
CA LYS A 119 21.65 20.22 12.75
C LYS A 119 20.89 21.27 11.93
N GLU A 120 21.48 22.43 11.71
CA GLU A 120 20.91 23.52 10.92
C GLU A 120 21.21 23.39 9.42
N ASN A 121 22.14 22.50 9.05
CA ASN A 121 22.48 22.22 7.66
C ASN A 121 21.56 21.16 7.05
N GLY A 122 20.34 21.57 6.69
CA GLY A 122 19.33 20.65 6.12
C GLY A 122 19.79 19.97 4.82
N LEU A 123 20.61 20.62 4.01
CA LEU A 123 21.14 20.04 2.78
C LEU A 123 22.08 18.86 3.06
N GLU A 124 22.95 18.98 4.05
CA GLU A 124 23.85 17.91 4.46
C GLU A 124 23.07 16.72 5.02
N ILE A 125 22.08 16.98 5.89
CA ILE A 125 21.21 15.95 6.46
C ILE A 125 20.48 15.22 5.32
N THR A 126 19.86 15.94 4.38
CA THR A 126 19.13 15.35 3.24
C THR A 126 20.03 14.46 2.39
N ARG A 127 21.25 14.90 2.10
CA ARG A 127 22.22 14.08 1.34
C ARG A 127 22.60 12.78 2.04
N LYS A 128 22.58 12.77 3.37
CA LYS A 128 22.80 11.54 4.16
C LYS A 128 21.61 10.58 4.19
N MET A 129 20.45 11.01 3.69
CA MET A 129 19.30 10.14 3.47
C MET A 129 19.40 9.35 2.16
N TRP A 130 20.04 9.92 1.13
CA TRP A 130 20.15 9.34 -0.21
C TRP A 130 21.06 8.12 -0.23
N GLY A 131 20.75 7.13 -1.08
CA GLY A 131 21.50 5.90 -1.19
C GLY A 131 21.49 5.05 0.08
N ARG A 132 20.53 5.29 1.00
CA ARG A 132 20.49 4.63 2.31
C ARG A 132 19.54 3.46 2.33
N THR A 133 20.00 2.37 2.92
CA THR A 133 19.17 1.23 3.34
C THR A 133 19.11 1.17 4.86
N PHE A 134 17.92 0.97 5.42
CA PHE A 134 17.73 0.80 6.86
C PHE A 134 16.52 -0.09 7.16
N THR A 135 16.44 -0.62 8.38
CA THR A 135 15.27 -1.37 8.84
C THR A 135 14.25 -0.41 9.44
N GLY A 136 13.13 -0.24 8.75
CA GLY A 136 11.96 0.51 9.21
C GLY A 136 10.88 -0.40 9.79
N ILE A 137 9.72 0.19 10.12
CA ILE A 137 8.57 -0.59 10.59
C ILE A 137 7.92 -1.42 9.48
N THR A 138 8.12 -1.06 8.24
CA THR A 138 7.65 -1.81 7.06
C THR A 138 8.59 -2.92 6.62
N GLY A 139 9.72 -3.09 7.29
CA GLY A 139 10.83 -3.97 6.93
C GLY A 139 12.01 -3.18 6.38
N GLU A 140 12.73 -3.74 5.41
CA GLU A 140 13.83 -3.04 4.78
C GLU A 140 13.32 -1.87 3.92
N VAL A 141 13.88 -0.69 4.18
CA VAL A 141 13.58 0.55 3.45
C VAL A 141 14.81 0.97 2.68
N ASN A 142 14.67 1.09 1.36
CA ASN A 142 15.72 1.50 0.45
C ASN A 142 15.39 2.88 -0.13
N ILE A 143 16.31 3.83 0.04
CA ILE A 143 16.27 5.15 -0.58
C ILE A 143 17.33 5.18 -1.66
N ASP A 144 16.98 5.56 -2.86
CA ASP A 144 17.90 5.61 -3.99
C ASP A 144 18.81 6.86 -3.94
N GLU A 145 19.67 6.99 -4.93
CA GLU A 145 20.63 8.10 -5.04
C GLU A 145 19.97 9.46 -5.35
N ASN A 146 18.68 9.45 -5.75
CA ASN A 146 17.89 10.66 -6.00
C ASN A 146 17.07 11.07 -4.77
N GLY A 147 17.03 10.22 -3.74
CA GLY A 147 16.22 10.42 -2.54
C GLY A 147 14.83 9.82 -2.62
N ASP A 148 14.55 9.01 -3.65
CA ASP A 148 13.26 8.36 -3.82
C ASP A 148 13.25 6.99 -3.10
N ARG A 149 12.12 6.68 -2.46
CA ARG A 149 11.95 5.36 -1.85
C ARG A 149 11.67 4.32 -2.93
N ILE A 150 12.48 3.28 -2.96
CA ILE A 150 12.21 2.08 -3.74
C ILE A 150 11.14 1.28 -2.98
N SER A 151 9.93 1.26 -3.50
CA SER A 151 8.77 0.61 -2.88
C SER A 151 8.52 -0.76 -3.48
N ASP A 152 8.15 -1.71 -2.62
CA ASP A 152 7.65 -3.01 -3.05
C ASP A 152 6.16 -2.90 -3.40
N TYR A 153 5.78 -3.56 -4.47
CA TYR A 153 4.40 -3.67 -4.91
C TYR A 153 3.93 -5.11 -4.86
N SER A 154 2.64 -5.28 -4.71
CA SER A 154 1.96 -6.56 -4.80
C SER A 154 0.97 -6.55 -5.94
N LEU A 155 0.81 -7.69 -6.59
CA LEU A 155 -0.17 -7.92 -7.62
C LEU A 155 -1.36 -8.69 -7.02
N LEU A 156 -2.55 -8.16 -7.22
CA LEU A 156 -3.80 -8.85 -6.90
C LEU A 156 -4.42 -9.37 -8.20
N ASP A 157 -4.90 -10.59 -8.13
CA ASP A 157 -5.66 -11.26 -9.18
C ASP A 157 -6.95 -11.82 -8.59
N MET A 158 -7.99 -11.95 -9.40
CA MET A 158 -9.24 -12.52 -8.93
C MET A 158 -9.14 -14.04 -8.80
N ASP A 159 -9.37 -14.55 -7.61
CA ASP A 159 -9.47 -15.98 -7.35
C ASP A 159 -10.76 -16.53 -7.96
N GLU A 160 -10.65 -17.53 -8.83
CA GLU A 160 -11.78 -18.11 -9.58
C GLU A 160 -12.83 -18.77 -8.69
N LYS A 161 -12.45 -19.24 -7.49
CA LYS A 161 -13.37 -19.94 -6.58
C LYS A 161 -14.15 -18.99 -5.68
N THR A 162 -13.48 -17.95 -5.19
CA THR A 162 -14.08 -17.00 -4.24
C THR A 162 -14.57 -15.73 -4.91
N ASN A 163 -14.10 -15.45 -6.14
CA ASN A 163 -14.33 -14.22 -6.88
C ASN A 163 -13.85 -12.96 -6.12
N GLU A 164 -12.82 -13.14 -5.31
CA GLU A 164 -12.17 -12.09 -4.54
C GLU A 164 -10.78 -11.80 -5.10
N PHE A 165 -10.38 -10.53 -5.09
CA PHE A 165 -9.01 -10.17 -5.41
C PHE A 165 -8.08 -10.60 -4.28
N ARG A 166 -7.05 -11.37 -4.61
CA ARG A 166 -6.06 -11.89 -3.66
C ARG A 166 -4.65 -11.70 -4.19
N PHE A 167 -3.69 -11.66 -3.27
CA PHE A 167 -2.29 -11.61 -3.65
C PHE A 167 -1.92 -12.83 -4.49
N LYS A 168 -1.27 -12.56 -5.63
CA LYS A 168 -0.66 -13.60 -6.47
C LYS A 168 0.77 -13.81 -5.96
N HIS A 169 1.04 -15.01 -5.51
CA HIS A 169 2.36 -15.47 -5.06
C HIS A 169 3.17 -16.04 -6.20
#